data_de52460c3369fef0d72143bdffaaae9f
#
_entry.id   de52460c3369fef0d72143bdffaaae9f
#
_cell.length_a   1.000
_cell.length_b   1.000
_cell.length_c   1.000
_cell.angle_alpha   90.00
_cell.angle_beta   90.00
_cell.angle_gamma   90.00
#
_symmetry.space_group_name_H-M   'P 1'
#
loop_
_entity.id
_entity.type
_entity.pdbx_description
1 polymer ?
#
loop_
_entity_poly.entity_id
_entity_poly.type
_entity_poly.pdbx_seq_one_letter_code
_entity_poly.pdbx_strand_id
1 'polypeptide(L)'
;DLAAYAAEGLSHHIKRFNYENNLVGSVNLINAAVNADVGHFVFLSSAAVYGHAAGTLTELDVPEPIDSYGIAKLAVEAELAVTERLFALPYTIFRPHNVYGTRQNIADRFRNVIGIFINQVMHGRPLSIFGDGHQQREFSHVADVVPALLAAPSSRDARNQCFNIGADSATSILDLAERVLAEFGRPDHPVVHLPARDEVVTIQLSHEKAVRVFDLPAPRTLAEGLAEMVSWAQTLGPQQPRWDPTIEIPRGLPPSWR
;
A
#
# COMPACT_ATOMS: atom_id res chain seq x y z
N ASP A 1 -3.75 -8.04 11.55
CA ASP A 1 -3.29 -8.77 10.36
C ASP A 1 -2.69 -7.77 9.35
N LEU A 2 -1.40 -7.96 9.05
CA LEU A 2 -0.63 -7.16 8.09
C LEU A 2 -0.15 -8.03 6.92
N ALA A 3 -0.47 -9.34 6.94
CA ALA A 3 -0.02 -10.26 5.92
C ALA A 3 -0.82 -10.06 4.63
N ALA A 4 -0.13 -9.65 3.57
CA ALA A 4 -0.74 -9.47 2.27
C ALA A 4 0.31 -9.46 1.15
N TYR A 5 -0.11 -9.80 -0.06
CA TYR A 5 0.62 -9.47 -1.27
C TYR A 5 -0.04 -8.26 -1.93
N ALA A 6 0.52 -7.08 -1.67
CA ALA A 6 -0.05 -5.78 -2.08
C ALA A 6 0.49 -5.36 -3.46
N ALA A 7 0.05 -6.03 -4.52
CA ALA A 7 0.42 -5.72 -5.90
C ALA A 7 -0.84 -5.41 -6.72
N GLU A 8 -1.41 -4.21 -6.51
CA GLU A 8 -2.68 -3.75 -7.08
C GLU A 8 -2.74 -3.98 -8.61
N GLY A 9 -1.83 -3.38 -9.38
CA GLY A 9 -1.83 -3.51 -10.84
C GLY A 9 -1.57 -4.93 -11.35
N LEU A 10 -0.90 -5.80 -10.59
CA LEU A 10 -0.67 -7.19 -10.94
C LEU A 10 -1.85 -8.09 -10.55
N SER A 11 -2.69 -7.67 -9.61
CA SER A 11 -3.74 -8.52 -9.02
C SER A 11 -4.71 -9.11 -10.04
N HIS A 12 -4.95 -8.42 -11.16
CA HIS A 12 -5.77 -8.89 -12.29
C HIS A 12 -5.18 -10.13 -12.98
N HIS A 13 -3.87 -10.30 -12.94
CA HIS A 13 -3.13 -11.37 -13.62
C HIS A 13 -2.80 -12.56 -12.73
N ILE A 14 -3.06 -12.43 -11.41
CA ILE A 14 -2.74 -13.43 -10.38
C ILE A 14 -3.92 -13.63 -9.41
N LYS A 15 -5.15 -13.70 -9.95
CA LYS A 15 -6.39 -13.61 -9.15
C LYS A 15 -6.47 -14.67 -8.05
N ARG A 16 -6.21 -15.93 -8.37
CA ARG A 16 -6.26 -17.02 -7.37
C ARG A 16 -5.24 -16.79 -6.28
N PHE A 17 -3.98 -16.57 -6.65
CA PHE A 17 -2.93 -16.26 -5.69
C PHE A 17 -3.28 -15.03 -4.82
N ASN A 18 -3.83 -13.96 -5.43
CA ASN A 18 -4.29 -12.78 -4.70
C ASN A 18 -5.36 -13.12 -3.67
N TYR A 19 -6.41 -13.87 -4.05
CA TYR A 19 -7.48 -14.24 -3.11
C TYR A 19 -7.02 -15.24 -2.05
N GLU A 20 -6.20 -16.22 -2.40
CA GLU A 20 -5.64 -17.19 -1.43
C GLU A 20 -4.85 -16.47 -0.32
N ASN A 21 -4.03 -15.46 -0.68
CA ASN A 21 -3.21 -14.75 0.29
C ASN A 21 -3.97 -13.63 1.01
N ASN A 22 -4.72 -12.79 0.28
CA ASN A 22 -5.27 -11.56 0.84
C ASN A 22 -6.67 -11.72 1.42
N LEU A 23 -7.43 -12.74 1.00
CA LEU A 23 -8.78 -13.02 1.52
C LEU A 23 -8.79 -14.29 2.37
N VAL A 24 -8.47 -15.46 1.78
CA VAL A 24 -8.54 -16.73 2.50
C VAL A 24 -7.57 -16.76 3.68
N GLY A 25 -6.35 -16.23 3.50
CA GLY A 25 -5.38 -16.08 4.57
C GLY A 25 -5.93 -15.24 5.75
N SER A 26 -6.57 -14.10 5.45
CA SER A 26 -7.18 -13.23 6.46
C SER A 26 -8.36 -13.91 7.15
N VAL A 27 -9.22 -14.61 6.41
CA VAL A 27 -10.36 -15.37 6.99
C VAL A 27 -9.86 -16.46 7.95
N ASN A 28 -8.78 -17.16 7.60
CA ASN A 28 -8.18 -18.16 8.50
C ASN A 28 -7.68 -17.52 9.80
N LEU A 29 -7.09 -16.33 9.74
CA LEU A 29 -6.67 -15.59 10.92
C LEU A 29 -7.84 -15.08 11.76
N ILE A 30 -8.92 -14.62 11.12
CA ILE A 30 -10.15 -14.21 11.80
C ILE A 30 -10.76 -15.41 12.55
N ASN A 31 -10.87 -16.57 11.90
CA ASN A 31 -11.36 -17.79 12.54
C ASN A 31 -10.51 -18.20 13.75
N ALA A 32 -9.19 -18.14 13.59
CA ALA A 32 -8.28 -18.44 14.70
C ALA A 32 -8.41 -17.42 15.84
N ALA A 33 -8.60 -16.12 15.52
CA ALA A 33 -8.79 -15.07 16.50
C ALA A 33 -10.08 -15.24 17.32
N VAL A 34 -11.18 -15.60 16.66
CA VAL A 34 -12.46 -15.93 17.33
C VAL A 34 -12.29 -17.13 18.25
N ASN A 35 -11.70 -18.23 17.76
CA ASN A 35 -11.52 -19.46 18.53
C ASN A 35 -10.54 -19.31 19.71
N ALA A 36 -9.66 -18.31 19.66
CA ALA A 36 -8.68 -18.00 20.71
C ALA A 36 -9.11 -16.84 21.62
N ASP A 37 -10.34 -16.37 21.53
CA ASP A 37 -10.87 -15.25 22.30
C ASP A 37 -9.97 -14.00 22.25
N VAL A 38 -9.47 -13.67 21.04
CA VAL A 38 -8.62 -12.49 20.85
C VAL A 38 -9.38 -11.21 21.20
N GLY A 39 -8.82 -10.39 22.06
CA GLY A 39 -9.48 -9.18 22.56
C GLY A 39 -9.67 -8.06 21.54
N HIS A 40 -8.87 -8.02 20.45
CA HIS A 40 -8.98 -7.02 19.40
C HIS A 40 -8.22 -7.45 18.14
N PHE A 41 -8.85 -7.26 16.97
CA PHE A 41 -8.26 -7.59 15.66
C PHE A 41 -7.95 -6.30 14.89
N VAL A 42 -6.68 -6.04 14.59
CA VAL A 42 -6.26 -4.92 13.74
C VAL A 42 -6.01 -5.41 12.33
N PHE A 43 -6.70 -4.82 11.36
CA PHE A 43 -6.59 -5.18 9.95
C PHE A 43 -6.05 -4.01 9.11
N LEU A 44 -4.98 -4.27 8.37
CA LEU A 44 -4.47 -3.35 7.37
C LEU A 44 -5.13 -3.63 6.02
N SER A 45 -6.15 -2.84 5.71
CA SER A 45 -6.84 -2.80 4.43
C SER A 45 -6.03 -1.98 3.40
N SER A 46 -6.67 -1.21 2.56
CA SER A 46 -6.00 -0.38 1.54
C SER A 46 -6.92 0.72 1.01
N ALA A 47 -6.35 1.83 0.55
CA ALA A 47 -7.04 2.83 -0.27
C ALA A 47 -7.62 2.24 -1.57
N ALA A 48 -7.09 1.12 -2.06
CA ALA A 48 -7.58 0.43 -3.26
C ALA A 48 -9.05 0.01 -3.16
N VAL A 49 -9.64 -0.04 -1.95
CA VAL A 49 -11.08 -0.32 -1.78
C VAL A 49 -11.98 0.77 -2.37
N TYR A 50 -11.49 2.00 -2.51
CA TYR A 50 -12.28 3.11 -3.05
C TYR A 50 -12.40 3.13 -4.58
N GLY A 51 -11.46 2.50 -5.30
CA GLY A 51 -11.46 2.46 -6.76
C GLY A 51 -11.29 3.83 -7.42
N HIS A 52 -12.07 4.10 -8.47
CA HIS A 52 -12.08 5.38 -9.17
C HIS A 52 -13.04 6.35 -8.47
N ALA A 53 -12.54 7.14 -7.56
CA ALA A 53 -13.33 8.19 -6.95
C ALA A 53 -12.67 9.56 -7.15
N ALA A 54 -13.46 10.62 -7.18
CA ALA A 54 -13.01 11.99 -7.36
C ALA A 54 -13.03 12.76 -6.05
N GLY A 55 -12.05 13.66 -5.87
CA GLY A 55 -11.95 14.49 -4.66
C GLY A 55 -11.24 13.80 -3.50
N THR A 56 -11.31 14.41 -2.34
CA THR A 56 -10.75 13.88 -1.10
C THR A 56 -11.75 12.94 -0.43
N LEU A 57 -11.40 11.68 -0.32
CA LEU A 57 -12.25 10.61 0.21
C LEU A 57 -12.11 10.48 1.71
N THR A 58 -13.22 10.19 2.35
CA THR A 58 -13.33 9.91 3.77
C THR A 58 -13.76 8.45 4.00
N GLU A 59 -13.78 8.01 5.24
CA GLU A 59 -14.27 6.67 5.60
C GLU A 59 -15.80 6.50 5.41
N LEU A 60 -16.52 7.59 5.13
CA LEU A 60 -17.96 7.59 4.84
C LEU A 60 -18.25 7.34 3.35
N ASP A 61 -17.27 7.49 2.49
CA ASP A 61 -17.42 7.24 1.06
C ASP A 61 -17.56 5.73 0.79
N VAL A 62 -18.45 5.41 -0.16
CA VAL A 62 -18.76 4.03 -0.50
C VAL A 62 -17.59 3.39 -1.23
N PRO A 63 -17.04 2.26 -0.73
CA PRO A 63 -15.99 1.54 -1.44
C PRO A 63 -16.49 0.91 -2.74
N GLU A 64 -15.77 1.16 -3.85
CA GLU A 64 -16.06 0.60 -5.18
C GLU A 64 -14.76 0.10 -5.85
N PRO A 65 -14.14 -0.98 -5.33
CA PRO A 65 -12.85 -1.43 -5.81
C PRO A 65 -12.89 -1.87 -7.28
N ILE A 66 -11.87 -1.49 -8.03
CA ILE A 66 -11.75 -1.78 -9.48
C ILE A 66 -10.75 -2.90 -9.79
N ASP A 67 -10.05 -3.40 -8.81
CA ASP A 67 -9.04 -4.45 -8.96
C ASP A 67 -9.23 -5.60 -7.96
N SER A 68 -8.62 -6.76 -8.27
CA SER A 68 -8.78 -7.95 -7.44
C SER A 68 -8.17 -7.82 -6.05
N TYR A 69 -7.18 -6.95 -5.86
CA TYR A 69 -6.59 -6.68 -4.55
C TYR A 69 -7.56 -5.87 -3.68
N GLY A 70 -8.10 -4.76 -4.20
CA GLY A 70 -9.10 -3.95 -3.51
C GLY A 70 -10.36 -4.75 -3.16
N ILE A 71 -10.85 -5.61 -4.08
CA ILE A 71 -11.97 -6.52 -3.82
C ILE A 71 -11.66 -7.45 -2.64
N ALA A 72 -10.47 -8.05 -2.60
CA ALA A 72 -10.07 -8.94 -1.51
C ALA A 72 -10.03 -8.20 -0.17
N LYS A 73 -9.48 -6.98 -0.15
CA LYS A 73 -9.40 -6.16 1.06
C LYS A 73 -10.79 -5.76 1.57
N LEU A 74 -11.68 -5.29 0.67
CA LEU A 74 -13.05 -4.94 1.03
C LEU A 74 -13.85 -6.14 1.56
N ALA A 75 -13.65 -7.32 0.97
CA ALA A 75 -14.31 -8.54 1.45
C ALA A 75 -13.91 -8.88 2.90
N VAL A 76 -12.65 -8.68 3.29
CA VAL A 76 -12.21 -8.87 4.68
C VAL A 76 -12.80 -7.81 5.61
N GLU A 77 -12.93 -6.56 5.17
CA GLU A 77 -13.62 -5.51 5.97
C GLU A 77 -15.06 -5.90 6.27
N ALA A 78 -15.78 -6.39 5.26
CA ALA A 78 -17.16 -6.86 5.43
C ALA A 78 -17.24 -8.09 6.34
N GLU A 79 -16.31 -9.03 6.22
CA GLU A 79 -16.23 -10.22 7.08
C GLU A 79 -15.98 -9.85 8.54
N LEU A 80 -15.10 -8.88 8.82
CA LEU A 80 -14.86 -8.40 10.19
C LEU A 80 -16.11 -7.80 10.82
N ALA A 81 -16.90 -7.03 10.06
CA ALA A 81 -18.15 -6.45 10.56
C ALA A 81 -19.20 -7.53 10.89
N VAL A 82 -19.27 -8.59 10.09
CA VAL A 82 -20.14 -9.76 10.36
C VAL A 82 -19.64 -10.54 11.57
N THR A 83 -18.34 -10.77 11.65
CA THR A 83 -17.68 -11.52 12.73
C THR A 83 -17.86 -10.82 14.08
N GLU A 84 -17.72 -9.50 14.13
CA GLU A 84 -17.98 -8.72 15.35
C GLU A 84 -19.43 -8.90 15.83
N ARG A 85 -20.39 -8.77 14.93
CA ARG A 85 -21.82 -8.92 15.26
C ARG A 85 -22.18 -10.31 15.76
N LEU A 86 -21.57 -11.36 15.22
CA LEU A 86 -21.91 -12.77 15.54
C LEU A 86 -21.09 -13.34 16.70
N PHE A 87 -19.82 -12.96 16.79
CA PHE A 87 -18.85 -13.55 17.70
C PHE A 87 -18.19 -12.54 18.65
N ALA A 88 -18.61 -11.25 18.58
CA ALA A 88 -18.11 -10.17 19.42
C ALA A 88 -16.58 -10.00 19.35
N LEU A 89 -15.93 -10.27 18.21
CA LEU A 89 -14.52 -9.97 17.97
C LEU A 89 -14.36 -8.49 17.60
N PRO A 90 -13.86 -7.63 18.50
CA PRO A 90 -13.66 -6.23 18.19
C PRO A 90 -12.56 -6.07 17.15
N TYR A 91 -12.70 -5.06 16.27
CA TYR A 91 -11.72 -4.80 15.24
C TYR A 91 -11.42 -3.31 15.07
N THR A 92 -10.31 -3.03 14.41
CA THR A 92 -10.00 -1.74 13.79
C THR A 92 -9.43 -1.98 12.40
N ILE A 93 -9.96 -1.26 11.41
CA ILE A 93 -9.53 -1.31 10.02
C ILE A 93 -8.75 -0.03 9.71
N PHE A 94 -7.59 -0.17 9.06
CA PHE A 94 -6.85 0.95 8.50
C PHE A 94 -6.76 0.81 6.98
N ARG A 95 -7.02 1.90 6.25
CA ARG A 95 -6.90 2.02 4.80
C ARG A 95 -5.73 2.94 4.45
N PRO A 96 -4.49 2.43 4.45
CA PRO A 96 -3.35 3.19 4.02
C PRO A 96 -3.26 3.26 2.49
N HIS A 97 -2.46 4.23 2.01
CA HIS A 97 -1.99 4.25 0.62
C HIS A 97 -0.46 4.30 0.59
N ASN A 98 0.13 3.65 -0.40
CA ASN A 98 1.57 3.62 -0.74
C ASN A 98 2.54 3.72 0.45
N VAL A 99 2.38 2.85 1.45
CA VAL A 99 3.29 2.82 2.61
C VAL A 99 4.69 2.42 2.15
N TYR A 100 5.69 3.21 2.53
CA TYR A 100 7.09 2.97 2.22
C TYR A 100 7.98 3.16 3.46
N GLY A 101 9.24 2.75 3.37
CA GLY A 101 10.23 2.94 4.44
C GLY A 101 11.26 1.83 4.49
N THR A 102 12.13 1.91 5.48
CA THR A 102 13.18 0.89 5.71
C THR A 102 12.58 -0.50 5.90
N ARG A 103 13.36 -1.54 5.56
CA ARG A 103 12.98 -2.97 5.57
C ARG A 103 11.93 -3.37 4.52
N GLN A 104 11.54 -2.47 3.62
CA GLN A 104 10.71 -2.84 2.48
C GLN A 104 11.45 -3.83 1.56
N ASN A 105 10.73 -4.79 0.97
CA ASN A 105 11.27 -5.63 -0.09
C ASN A 105 11.44 -4.82 -1.38
N ILE A 106 12.61 -4.21 -1.59
CA ILE A 106 12.92 -3.40 -2.78
C ILE A 106 13.19 -4.26 -4.03
N ALA A 107 13.33 -5.57 -3.89
CA ALA A 107 13.50 -6.48 -5.02
C ALA A 107 12.20 -6.80 -5.75
N ASP A 108 11.04 -6.58 -5.12
CA ASP A 108 9.75 -6.84 -5.74
C ASP A 108 9.49 -5.82 -6.85
N ARG A 109 9.39 -6.31 -8.08
CA ARG A 109 9.24 -5.49 -9.29
C ARG A 109 7.79 -5.06 -9.58
N PHE A 110 6.85 -5.46 -8.76
CA PHE A 110 5.41 -5.25 -9.01
C PHE A 110 4.75 -4.27 -8.04
N ARG A 111 5.38 -4.00 -6.91
CA ARG A 111 4.76 -3.19 -5.87
C ARG A 111 5.68 -2.14 -5.28
N ASN A 112 5.05 -1.02 -4.94
CA ASN A 112 5.61 0.18 -4.37
C ASN A 112 6.76 0.77 -5.19
N VAL A 113 6.39 1.75 -5.99
CA VAL A 113 7.27 2.40 -6.98
C VAL A 113 8.57 2.95 -6.35
N ILE A 114 8.55 3.43 -5.09
CA ILE A 114 9.76 3.95 -4.41
C ILE A 114 10.83 2.84 -4.32
N GLY A 115 10.44 1.64 -3.83
CA GLY A 115 11.35 0.51 -3.75
C GLY A 115 11.87 0.06 -5.11
N ILE A 116 11.01 0.08 -6.14
CA ILE A 116 11.37 -0.24 -7.53
C ILE A 116 12.42 0.75 -8.04
N PHE A 117 12.17 2.06 -7.91
CA PHE A 117 13.10 3.09 -8.37
C PHE A 117 14.45 3.01 -7.67
N ILE A 118 14.46 2.90 -6.34
CA ILE A 118 15.69 2.74 -5.56
C ILE A 118 16.50 1.54 -6.08
N ASN A 119 15.86 0.39 -6.25
CA ASN A 119 16.56 -0.82 -6.70
C ASN A 119 17.03 -0.73 -8.16
N GLN A 120 16.27 -0.05 -9.04
CA GLN A 120 16.69 0.21 -10.42
C GLN A 120 17.95 1.10 -10.46
N VAL A 121 17.99 2.20 -9.72
CA VAL A 121 19.16 3.08 -9.62
C VAL A 121 20.38 2.32 -9.13
N MET A 122 20.23 1.49 -8.09
CA MET A 122 21.31 0.70 -7.51
C MET A 122 21.86 -0.35 -8.47
N HIS A 123 21.03 -0.87 -9.37
CA HIS A 123 21.45 -1.77 -10.45
C HIS A 123 22.00 -1.03 -11.69
N GLY A 124 21.98 0.31 -11.73
CA GLY A 124 22.33 1.08 -12.93
C GLY A 124 21.31 0.92 -14.07
N ARG A 125 20.09 0.47 -13.79
CA ARG A 125 19.00 0.31 -14.76
C ARG A 125 18.21 1.60 -14.87
N PRO A 126 17.68 1.96 -16.06
CA PRO A 126 16.80 3.13 -16.20
C PRO A 126 15.60 3.03 -15.25
N LEU A 127 15.13 4.19 -14.74
CA LEU A 127 13.84 4.25 -14.07
C LEU A 127 12.72 4.02 -15.07
N SER A 128 11.76 3.16 -14.73
CA SER A 128 10.63 2.80 -15.59
C SER A 128 9.37 3.52 -15.14
N ILE A 129 8.86 4.45 -15.93
CA ILE A 129 7.62 5.20 -15.67
C ILE A 129 6.56 4.72 -16.67
N PHE A 130 5.40 4.29 -16.19
CA PHE A 130 4.26 3.96 -17.04
C PHE A 130 3.49 5.24 -17.41
N GLY A 131 3.20 5.43 -18.71
CA GLY A 131 2.59 6.65 -19.23
C GLY A 131 3.53 7.85 -19.19
N ASP A 132 2.95 9.04 -18.99
CA ASP A 132 3.67 10.32 -18.94
C ASP A 132 4.27 10.65 -17.56
N GLY A 133 3.87 9.92 -16.51
CA GLY A 133 4.35 10.12 -15.15
C GLY A 133 3.60 11.19 -14.34
N HIS A 134 2.54 11.79 -14.90
CA HIS A 134 1.74 12.81 -14.20
C HIS A 134 0.69 12.23 -13.25
N GLN A 135 0.47 10.91 -13.25
CA GLN A 135 -0.37 10.27 -12.24
C GLN A 135 0.19 10.53 -10.84
N GLN A 136 -0.71 10.90 -9.93
CA GLN A 136 -0.34 11.31 -8.57
C GLN A 136 -0.60 10.19 -7.55
N ARG A 137 0.27 10.12 -6.57
CA ARG A 137 0.14 9.21 -5.42
C ARG A 137 0.53 9.93 -4.14
N GLU A 138 -0.15 9.60 -3.08
CA GLU A 138 0.28 9.95 -1.73
C GLU A 138 1.18 8.83 -1.20
N PHE A 139 2.28 9.20 -0.56
CA PHE A 139 3.28 8.27 -0.04
C PHE A 139 3.40 8.44 1.47
N SER A 140 3.09 7.39 2.23
CA SER A 140 3.09 7.40 3.68
C SER A 140 4.30 6.68 4.23
N HIS A 141 5.09 7.34 5.07
CA HIS A 141 6.21 6.67 5.71
C HIS A 141 5.69 5.67 6.76
N VAL A 142 6.30 4.50 6.84
CA VAL A 142 5.86 3.43 7.75
C VAL A 142 5.84 3.86 9.22
N ALA A 143 6.77 4.75 9.61
CA ALA A 143 6.82 5.26 10.99
C ALA A 143 5.65 6.18 11.35
N ASP A 144 4.92 6.72 10.36
CA ASP A 144 3.74 7.56 10.59
C ASP A 144 2.45 6.70 10.69
N VAL A 145 2.49 5.48 10.14
CA VAL A 145 1.37 4.53 10.17
C VAL A 145 1.37 3.65 11.42
N VAL A 146 2.54 3.15 11.80
CA VAL A 146 2.71 2.18 12.91
C VAL A 146 2.15 2.66 14.26
N PRO A 147 2.31 3.93 14.68
CA PRO A 147 1.78 4.39 15.98
C PRO A 147 0.27 4.18 16.13
N ALA A 148 -0.53 4.47 15.10
CA ALA A 148 -1.97 4.25 15.13
C ALA A 148 -2.33 2.77 15.23
N LEU A 149 -1.62 1.89 14.50
CA LEU A 149 -1.84 0.46 14.57
C LEU A 149 -1.58 -0.10 15.98
N LEU A 150 -0.54 0.39 16.66
CA LEU A 150 -0.19 -0.02 18.03
C LEU A 150 -1.18 0.52 19.06
N ALA A 151 -1.71 1.72 18.86
CA ALA A 151 -2.66 2.35 19.78
C ALA A 151 -4.08 1.78 19.66
N ALA A 152 -4.45 1.27 18.49
CA ALA A 152 -5.82 0.83 18.17
C ALA A 152 -6.40 -0.19 19.18
N PRO A 153 -5.69 -1.25 19.63
CA PRO A 153 -6.24 -2.21 20.58
C PRO A 153 -6.62 -1.61 21.95
N SER A 154 -5.99 -0.50 22.31
CA SER A 154 -6.22 0.18 23.60
C SER A 154 -7.19 1.37 23.49
N SER A 155 -7.55 1.78 22.29
CA SER A 155 -8.45 2.91 22.03
C SER A 155 -9.90 2.46 21.95
N ARG A 156 -10.75 3.01 22.83
CA ARG A 156 -12.21 2.76 22.76
C ARG A 156 -12.83 3.36 21.51
N ASP A 157 -12.33 4.51 21.05
CA ASP A 157 -12.85 5.25 19.89
C ASP A 157 -12.42 4.60 18.57
N ALA A 158 -11.43 3.69 18.61
CA ALA A 158 -11.00 2.91 17.46
C ALA A 158 -11.79 1.60 17.28
N ARG A 159 -12.53 1.18 18.32
CA ARG A 159 -13.23 -0.11 18.31
C ARG A 159 -14.33 -0.13 17.26
N ASN A 160 -14.30 -1.15 16.40
CA ASN A 160 -15.25 -1.38 15.31
C ASN A 160 -15.32 -0.19 14.32
N GLN A 161 -14.17 0.44 14.10
CA GLN A 161 -14.04 1.59 13.22
C GLN A 161 -13.07 1.33 12.08
N CYS A 162 -13.28 2.07 10.99
CA CYS A 162 -12.36 2.18 9.87
C CYS A 162 -11.68 3.55 9.89
N PHE A 163 -10.39 3.60 9.49
CA PHE A 163 -9.58 4.82 9.43
C PHE A 163 -8.78 4.86 8.14
N ASN A 164 -8.88 5.95 7.39
CA ASN A 164 -7.87 6.30 6.42
C ASN A 164 -6.60 6.74 7.16
N ILE A 165 -5.42 6.32 6.69
CA ILE A 165 -4.16 6.65 7.35
C ILE A 165 -3.04 6.88 6.34
N GLY A 166 -2.29 7.96 6.52
CA GLY A 166 -1.17 8.30 5.64
C GLY A 166 -0.79 9.77 5.65
N ALA A 167 -0.16 10.22 4.58
CA ALA A 167 0.27 11.60 4.37
C ALA A 167 -0.68 12.32 3.39
N ASP A 168 -0.86 13.62 3.58
CA ASP A 168 -1.84 14.45 2.85
C ASP A 168 -1.28 15.09 1.58
N SER A 169 -0.07 14.71 1.15
CA SER A 169 0.58 15.35 -0.01
C SER A 169 0.73 14.39 -1.18
N ALA A 170 0.02 14.68 -2.27
CA ALA A 170 0.15 13.95 -3.52
C ALA A 170 1.43 14.38 -4.27
N THR A 171 2.12 13.40 -4.85
CA THR A 171 3.34 13.61 -5.64
C THR A 171 3.19 12.87 -6.96
N SER A 172 3.57 13.49 -8.09
CA SER A 172 3.58 12.81 -9.38
C SER A 172 4.69 11.74 -9.42
N ILE A 173 4.51 10.71 -10.23
CA ILE A 173 5.54 9.68 -10.39
C ILE A 173 6.81 10.26 -11.01
N LEU A 174 6.68 11.28 -11.85
CA LEU A 174 7.82 12.00 -12.42
C LEU A 174 8.60 12.78 -11.34
N ASP A 175 7.92 13.57 -10.50
CA ASP A 175 8.55 14.29 -9.38
C ASP A 175 9.18 13.32 -8.36
N LEU A 176 8.52 12.18 -8.09
CA LEU A 176 9.10 11.12 -7.27
C LEU A 176 10.41 10.57 -7.86
N ALA A 177 10.44 10.33 -9.18
CA ALA A 177 11.66 9.85 -9.84
C ALA A 177 12.81 10.85 -9.68
N GLU A 178 12.56 12.14 -9.93
CA GLU A 178 13.54 13.22 -9.75
C GLU A 178 14.06 13.26 -8.31
N ARG A 179 13.17 13.18 -7.30
CA ARG A 179 13.56 13.16 -5.88
C ARG A 179 14.41 11.95 -5.54
N VAL A 180 14.05 10.76 -6.00
CA VAL A 180 14.86 9.54 -5.78
C VAL A 180 16.25 9.70 -6.41
N LEU A 181 16.33 10.22 -7.64
CA LEU A 181 17.61 10.45 -8.32
C LEU A 181 18.47 11.50 -7.60
N ALA A 182 17.85 12.55 -7.05
CA ALA A 182 18.55 13.57 -6.26
C ALA A 182 19.17 12.95 -4.99
N GLU A 183 18.45 12.08 -4.27
CA GLU A 183 18.99 11.37 -3.09
C GLU A 183 20.19 10.46 -3.41
N PHE A 184 20.28 9.95 -4.63
CA PHE A 184 21.46 9.21 -5.11
C PHE A 184 22.57 10.09 -5.68
N GLY A 185 22.36 11.42 -5.81
CA GLY A 185 23.28 12.31 -6.50
C GLY A 185 23.44 12.01 -7.99
N ARG A 186 22.39 11.48 -8.64
CA ARG A 186 22.40 11.02 -10.04
C ARG A 186 21.29 11.69 -10.89
N PRO A 187 21.28 13.03 -11.03
CA PRO A 187 20.19 13.72 -11.75
C PRO A 187 20.10 13.31 -13.25
N ASP A 188 21.22 12.91 -13.86
CA ASP A 188 21.29 12.52 -15.28
C ASP A 188 21.04 11.02 -15.50
N HIS A 189 20.55 10.29 -14.46
CA HIS A 189 20.27 8.84 -14.60
C HIS A 189 19.13 8.60 -15.59
N PRO A 190 19.22 7.60 -16.49
CA PRO A 190 18.21 7.38 -17.52
C PRO A 190 16.82 7.10 -16.94
N VAL A 191 15.81 7.70 -17.55
CA VAL A 191 14.39 7.45 -17.32
C VAL A 191 13.76 6.97 -18.64
N VAL A 192 12.94 5.92 -18.59
CA VAL A 192 12.24 5.40 -19.78
C VAL A 192 10.75 5.39 -19.51
N HIS A 193 9.98 5.86 -20.50
CA HIS A 193 8.52 5.82 -20.46
C HIS A 193 8.02 4.53 -21.13
N LEU A 194 7.22 3.79 -20.39
CA LEU A 194 6.56 2.58 -20.85
C LEU A 194 5.11 2.91 -21.24
N PRO A 195 4.43 2.05 -22.03
CA PRO A 195 3.01 2.23 -22.31
C PRO A 195 2.19 2.43 -21.04
N ALA A 196 1.22 3.36 -21.08
CA ALA A 196 0.33 3.60 -19.95
C ALA A 196 -0.42 2.32 -19.57
N ARG A 197 -0.73 2.18 -18.28
CA ARG A 197 -1.56 1.11 -17.73
C ARG A 197 -2.93 1.67 -17.38
N ASP A 198 -3.91 0.78 -17.28
CA ASP A 198 -5.20 1.11 -16.66
C ASP A 198 -4.99 1.14 -15.14
N GLU A 199 -4.90 2.35 -14.61
CA GLU A 199 -4.69 2.60 -13.18
C GLU A 199 -5.37 3.90 -12.74
N VAL A 200 -5.67 4.01 -11.47
CA VAL A 200 -6.25 5.22 -10.91
C VAL A 200 -5.30 6.40 -11.09
N VAL A 201 -5.78 7.51 -11.64
CA VAL A 201 -4.96 8.69 -11.92
C VAL A 201 -4.59 9.41 -10.62
N THR A 202 -5.57 9.63 -9.74
CA THR A 202 -5.35 10.29 -8.44
C THR A 202 -6.33 9.73 -7.42
N ILE A 203 -5.83 9.40 -6.21
CA ILE A 203 -6.64 9.16 -5.01
C ILE A 203 -6.07 10.06 -3.93
N GLN A 204 -6.93 10.82 -3.29
CA GLN A 204 -6.63 11.60 -2.09
C GLN A 204 -7.53 11.14 -0.95
N LEU A 205 -6.96 10.96 0.24
CA LEU A 205 -7.70 10.54 1.42
C LEU A 205 -7.63 11.62 2.49
N SER A 206 -8.74 11.85 3.20
CA SER A 206 -8.71 12.60 4.46
C SER A 206 -8.24 11.67 5.58
N HIS A 207 -7.26 12.12 6.35
CA HIS A 207 -6.72 11.41 7.51
C HIS A 207 -7.17 12.06 8.85
N GLU A 208 -8.05 13.05 8.80
CA GLU A 208 -8.51 13.82 9.97
C GLU A 208 -9.07 12.95 11.08
N LYS A 209 -9.79 11.88 10.73
CA LYS A 209 -10.35 10.95 11.72
C LYS A 209 -9.24 10.22 12.48
N ALA A 210 -8.23 9.70 11.78
CA ALA A 210 -7.10 9.02 12.39
C ALA A 210 -6.28 9.98 13.26
N VAL A 211 -5.96 11.17 12.75
CA VAL A 211 -5.22 12.22 13.49
C VAL A 211 -5.93 12.54 14.81
N ARG A 212 -7.23 12.78 14.76
CA ARG A 212 -8.02 13.12 15.96
C ARG A 212 -8.11 11.98 16.98
N VAL A 213 -8.32 10.74 16.54
CA VAL A 213 -8.54 9.59 17.44
C VAL A 213 -7.24 9.09 18.06
N PHE A 214 -6.14 9.16 17.32
CA PHE A 214 -4.84 8.63 17.76
C PHE A 214 -3.84 9.72 18.15
N ASP A 215 -4.24 11.01 18.13
CA ASP A 215 -3.35 12.15 18.40
C ASP A 215 -2.02 12.06 17.61
N LEU A 216 -2.15 11.81 16.30
CA LEU A 216 -0.99 11.61 15.45
C LEU A 216 -0.26 12.92 15.19
N PRO A 217 1.07 12.95 15.27
CA PRO A 217 1.85 14.10 14.87
C PRO A 217 1.75 14.37 13.36
N ALA A 218 2.20 15.53 12.93
CA ALA A 218 2.36 15.81 11.51
C ALA A 218 3.22 14.71 10.84
N PRO A 219 2.80 14.17 9.68
CA PRO A 219 3.56 13.14 9.00
C PRO A 219 4.91 13.65 8.52
N ARG A 220 5.87 12.76 8.36
CA ARG A 220 7.17 13.07 7.76
C ARG A 220 7.00 13.54 6.34
N THR A 221 7.84 14.47 5.93
CA THR A 221 7.90 14.87 4.53
C THR A 221 8.44 13.72 3.67
N LEU A 222 8.03 13.70 2.39
CA LEU A 222 8.55 12.72 1.45
C LEU A 222 10.09 12.78 1.33
N ALA A 223 10.67 13.97 1.42
CA ALA A 223 12.12 14.16 1.37
C ALA A 223 12.84 13.46 2.54
N GLU A 224 12.36 13.65 3.78
CA GLU A 224 12.92 12.98 4.96
C GLU A 224 12.82 11.47 4.86
N GLY A 225 11.66 10.97 4.46
CA GLY A 225 11.44 9.52 4.31
C GLY A 225 12.26 8.89 3.18
N LEU A 226 12.45 9.59 2.05
CA LEU A 226 13.30 9.13 0.96
C LEU A 226 14.78 9.10 1.37
N ALA A 227 15.28 10.14 2.03
CA ALA A 227 16.65 10.18 2.54
C ALA A 227 16.95 8.98 3.47
N GLU A 228 16.03 8.69 4.42
CA GLU A 228 16.14 7.53 5.31
C GLU A 228 16.14 6.21 4.53
N MET A 229 15.17 6.05 3.60
CA MET A 229 15.02 4.80 2.87
C MET A 229 16.17 4.54 1.89
N VAL A 230 16.66 5.58 1.18
CA VAL A 230 17.80 5.47 0.26
C VAL A 230 19.07 5.14 1.03
N SER A 231 19.34 5.81 2.15
CA SER A 231 20.48 5.52 3.01
C SER A 231 20.47 4.06 3.48
N TRP A 232 19.32 3.57 3.97
CA TRP A 232 19.16 2.18 4.35
C TRP A 232 19.38 1.22 3.16
N ALA A 233 18.78 1.51 2.00
CA ALA A 233 18.90 0.65 0.83
C ALA A 233 20.36 0.56 0.34
N GLN A 234 21.12 1.65 0.41
CA GLN A 234 22.56 1.64 0.06
C GLN A 234 23.36 0.71 0.97
N THR A 235 23.01 0.60 2.26
CA THR A 235 23.68 -0.38 3.16
C THR A 235 23.31 -1.82 2.83
N LEU A 236 22.10 -2.04 2.30
CA LEU A 236 21.62 -3.37 1.88
C LEU A 236 22.25 -3.83 0.55
N GLY A 237 22.56 -2.88 -0.33
CA GLY A 237 23.00 -3.14 -1.71
C GLY A 237 21.86 -3.54 -2.65
N PRO A 238 22.13 -3.62 -3.97
CA PRO A 238 21.12 -3.97 -4.97
C PRO A 238 20.58 -5.38 -4.73
N GLN A 239 19.24 -5.53 -4.82
CA GLN A 239 18.56 -6.77 -4.50
C GLN A 239 18.00 -7.44 -5.76
N GLN A 240 18.02 -8.78 -5.79
CA GLN A 240 17.36 -9.57 -6.82
C GLN A 240 16.05 -10.17 -6.26
N PRO A 241 15.00 -10.26 -7.08
CA PRO A 241 13.78 -10.94 -6.65
C PRO A 241 14.10 -12.40 -6.33
N ARG A 242 13.65 -12.84 -5.14
CA ARG A 242 13.79 -14.24 -4.72
C ARG A 242 12.67 -15.10 -5.24
N TRP A 243 11.57 -14.49 -5.58
CA TRP A 243 10.36 -15.16 -6.03
C TRP A 243 9.44 -14.12 -6.72
N ASP A 244 8.76 -14.55 -7.77
CA ASP A 244 7.68 -13.82 -8.44
C ASP A 244 6.41 -14.69 -8.45
N PRO A 245 5.22 -14.14 -8.34
CA PRO A 245 3.99 -14.90 -8.46
C PRO A 245 3.84 -15.47 -9.88
N THR A 246 3.28 -16.66 -9.98
CA THR A 246 2.95 -17.26 -11.28
C THR A 246 1.84 -16.44 -11.95
N ILE A 247 2.08 -15.98 -13.16
CA ILE A 247 1.08 -15.29 -13.96
C ILE A 247 -0.01 -16.28 -14.39
N GLU A 248 -1.24 -16.05 -13.94
CA GLU A 248 -2.41 -16.88 -14.25
C GLU A 248 -3.10 -16.42 -15.54
N ILE A 249 -3.11 -15.11 -15.80
CA ILE A 249 -3.73 -14.50 -16.97
C ILE A 249 -2.68 -13.67 -17.71
N PRO A 250 -2.02 -14.20 -18.74
CA PRO A 250 -1.00 -13.45 -19.50
C PRO A 250 -1.59 -12.42 -20.48
N ARG A 251 -2.89 -12.49 -20.77
CA ARG A 251 -3.57 -11.54 -21.66
C ARG A 251 -3.53 -10.14 -21.06
N GLY A 252 -3.05 -9.16 -21.83
CA GLY A 252 -2.95 -7.76 -21.39
C GLY A 252 -1.80 -7.47 -20.43
N LEU A 253 -0.97 -8.48 -20.07
CA LEU A 253 0.20 -8.26 -19.21
C LEU A 253 1.19 -7.32 -19.89
N PRO A 254 1.65 -6.25 -19.21
CA PRO A 254 2.68 -5.37 -19.73
C PRO A 254 3.92 -6.15 -20.18
N PRO A 255 4.56 -5.82 -21.32
CA PRO A 255 5.76 -6.52 -21.80
C PRO A 255 6.90 -6.53 -20.77
N SER A 256 7.03 -5.45 -19.97
CA SER A 256 8.03 -5.33 -18.89
C SER A 256 7.80 -6.28 -17.69
N TRP A 257 6.66 -6.96 -17.63
CA TRP A 257 6.29 -7.90 -16.57
C TRP A 257 6.35 -9.37 -17.00
N ARG A 258 6.70 -9.61 -18.27
CA ARG A 258 6.89 -10.96 -18.82
C ARG A 258 8.25 -11.55 -18.46
#